data_fe2e110f52ca4a4d8d8103ddfb7254a6
#
_entry.id   fe2e110f52ca4a4d8d8103ddfb7254a6
#
_cell.length_a   1.000
_cell.length_b   1.000
_cell.length_c   1.000
_cell.angle_alpha   90.00
_cell.angle_beta   90.00
_cell.angle_gamma   90.00
#
_symmetry.space_group_name_H-M   'P 1'
#
loop_
_entity.id
_entity.type
_entity.pdbx_description
1 polymer ?
#
loop_
_entity_poly.entity_id
_entity_poly.type
_entity_poly.pdbx_seq_one_letter_code
_entity_poly.pdbx_strand_id
1 'polypeptide(L)'
;MGMMFVLIPGLAHATQMHSTKEGILVHQLGHLFFLVSMAILILTIQGKKLHMERGWRLIQYSALFFILWNLDAILVHFLDNQSSFISTRLISMSRIHIKTLEHHQGLARFYYLLRLDHLLCLPAMLFLHRGLSHLLTRKTP
;
A
#
# COMPACT_ATOMS: atom_id res chain seq x y z
N MET A 1 -4.97 2.09 -43.65
CA MET A 1 -5.69 0.88 -43.19
C MET A 1 -5.28 0.69 -41.70
N GLY A 2 -6.02 1.33 -40.79
CA GLY A 2 -5.73 1.30 -39.34
C GLY A 2 -6.27 0.00 -38.73
N MET A 3 -5.40 -0.79 -38.16
CA MET A 3 -5.73 -2.01 -37.44
C MET A 3 -6.25 -1.62 -36.04
N MET A 4 -7.58 -1.65 -35.88
CA MET A 4 -8.26 -1.43 -34.63
C MET A 4 -8.04 -2.65 -33.73
N PHE A 5 -7.10 -2.52 -32.76
CA PHE A 5 -6.96 -3.53 -31.70
C PHE A 5 -8.22 -3.47 -30.82
N VAL A 6 -9.12 -4.40 -31.01
CA VAL A 6 -10.21 -4.67 -30.07
C VAL A 6 -9.59 -5.27 -28.81
N LEU A 7 -9.44 -4.45 -27.77
CA LEU A 7 -9.10 -4.92 -26.43
C LEU A 7 -10.28 -5.74 -25.90
N ILE A 8 -10.28 -7.03 -26.17
CA ILE A 8 -11.17 -7.96 -25.48
C ILE A 8 -10.69 -8.02 -24.03
N PRO A 9 -11.49 -7.62 -23.05
CA PRO A 9 -11.12 -7.78 -21.65
C PRO A 9 -11.08 -9.27 -21.34
N GLY A 10 -9.92 -9.89 -21.48
CA GLY A 10 -9.67 -11.20 -20.89
C GLY A 10 -9.85 -11.05 -19.37
N LEU A 11 -10.41 -12.08 -18.73
CA LEU A 11 -10.48 -12.15 -17.26
C LEU A 11 -9.04 -12.07 -16.75
N ALA A 12 -8.60 -10.86 -16.39
CA ALA A 12 -7.34 -10.64 -15.70
C ALA A 12 -7.50 -11.24 -14.30
N HIS A 13 -7.03 -12.46 -14.12
CA HIS A 13 -6.82 -13.06 -12.79
C HIS A 13 -5.63 -12.36 -12.14
N ALA A 14 -5.79 -11.06 -11.84
CA ALA A 14 -4.80 -10.27 -11.10
C ALA A 14 -4.87 -10.54 -9.59
N THR A 15 -5.77 -11.40 -9.15
CA THR A 15 -5.75 -11.91 -7.78
C THR A 15 -4.64 -12.94 -7.68
N GLN A 16 -3.49 -12.54 -7.15
CA GLN A 16 -2.50 -13.49 -6.67
C GLN A 16 -3.18 -14.35 -5.60
N MET A 17 -3.65 -15.52 -6.00
CA MET A 17 -4.10 -16.54 -5.06
C MET A 17 -2.84 -17.11 -4.41
N HIS A 18 -2.41 -16.49 -3.32
CA HIS A 18 -1.37 -17.05 -2.45
C HIS A 18 -1.93 -18.26 -1.72
N SER A 19 -2.09 -19.37 -2.44
CA SER A 19 -2.61 -20.62 -1.90
C SER A 19 -1.58 -21.38 -1.05
N THR A 20 -0.33 -20.93 -1.02
CA THR A 20 0.75 -21.58 -0.28
C THR A 20 1.34 -20.63 0.76
N LYS A 21 1.70 -21.18 1.93
CA LYS A 21 2.36 -20.44 3.03
C LYS A 21 3.64 -19.73 2.57
N GLU A 22 4.34 -20.27 1.59
CA GLU A 22 5.57 -19.70 1.01
C GLU A 22 5.29 -18.38 0.28
N GLY A 23 4.20 -18.29 -0.48
CA GLY A 23 3.83 -17.05 -1.19
C GLY A 23 3.51 -15.90 -0.22
N ILE A 24 2.87 -16.20 0.90
CA ILE A 24 2.56 -15.19 1.94
C ILE A 24 3.85 -14.68 2.58
N LEU A 25 4.79 -15.58 2.90
CA LEU A 25 6.07 -15.19 3.50
C LEU A 25 6.87 -14.26 2.59
N VAL A 26 7.01 -14.62 1.31
CA VAL A 26 7.73 -13.80 0.33
C VAL A 26 7.08 -12.41 0.17
N HIS A 27 5.75 -12.36 0.16
CA HIS A 27 5.00 -11.12 0.08
C HIS A 27 5.23 -10.23 1.31
N GLN A 28 5.18 -10.80 2.52
CA GLN A 28 5.47 -10.07 3.77
C GLN A 28 6.91 -9.56 3.84
N LEU A 29 7.87 -10.36 3.37
CA LEU A 29 9.28 -9.93 3.27
C LEU A 29 9.42 -8.75 2.31
N GLY A 30 8.66 -8.73 1.21
CA GLY A 30 8.60 -7.60 0.29
C GLY A 30 8.14 -6.31 0.98
N HIS A 31 7.07 -6.37 1.77
CA HIS A 31 6.59 -5.23 2.57
C HIS A 31 7.62 -4.75 3.58
N LEU A 32 8.27 -5.67 4.29
CA LEU A 32 9.30 -5.34 5.27
C LEU A 32 10.51 -4.67 4.60
N PHE A 33 10.98 -5.23 3.48
CA PHE A 33 12.09 -4.65 2.71
C PHE A 33 11.78 -3.25 2.22
N PHE A 34 10.57 -3.04 1.67
CA PHE A 34 10.14 -1.73 1.19
C PHE A 34 10.02 -0.71 2.34
N LEU A 35 9.47 -1.12 3.49
CA LEU A 35 9.38 -0.28 4.69
C LEU A 35 10.77 0.18 5.14
N VAL A 36 11.73 -0.75 5.26
CA VAL A 36 13.11 -0.43 5.65
C VAL A 36 13.75 0.53 4.64
N SER A 37 13.54 0.30 3.34
CA SER A 37 14.06 1.17 2.28
C SER A 37 13.51 2.59 2.39
N MET A 38 12.22 2.76 2.70
CA MET A 38 11.62 4.08 2.91
C MET A 38 12.14 4.76 4.18
N ALA A 39 12.37 4.01 5.25
CA ALA A 39 12.98 4.53 6.47
C ALA A 39 14.42 5.03 6.21
N ILE A 40 15.22 4.24 5.50
CA ILE A 40 16.58 4.65 5.09
C ILE A 40 16.55 5.91 4.22
N LEU A 41 15.58 6.02 3.30
CA LEU A 41 15.40 7.20 2.47
C LEU A 41 15.14 8.45 3.33
N ILE A 42 14.23 8.36 4.32
CA ILE A 42 13.93 9.47 5.25
C ILE A 42 15.19 9.87 6.02
N LEU A 43 15.90 8.90 6.59
CA LEU A 43 17.15 9.17 7.33
C LEU A 43 18.21 9.81 6.45
N THR A 44 18.33 9.37 5.22
CA THR A 44 19.29 9.94 4.25
C THR A 44 18.94 11.40 3.92
N ILE A 45 17.65 11.70 3.67
CA ILE A 45 17.19 13.07 3.41
C ILE A 45 17.46 13.97 4.62
N GLN A 46 17.24 13.47 5.84
CA GLN A 46 17.48 14.21 7.07
C GLN A 46 18.97 14.40 7.33
N GLY A 47 19.77 13.33 7.23
CA GLY A 47 21.23 13.38 7.47
C GLY A 47 21.96 14.31 6.52
N LYS A 48 21.52 14.38 5.26
CA LYS A 48 22.05 15.32 4.27
C LYS A 48 21.41 16.72 4.31
N LYS A 49 20.48 16.97 5.25
CA LYS A 49 19.72 18.23 5.40
C LYS A 49 18.93 18.63 4.14
N LEU A 50 18.62 17.67 3.24
CA LEU A 50 17.91 17.93 2.00
C LEU A 50 16.43 18.32 2.23
N HIS A 51 15.87 17.99 3.40
CA HIS A 51 14.50 18.35 3.80
C HIS A 51 14.26 19.88 3.83
N MET A 52 15.30 20.70 3.83
CA MET A 52 15.17 22.16 3.70
C MET A 52 14.63 22.56 2.32
N GLU A 53 14.83 21.74 1.29
CA GLU A 53 14.27 21.94 -0.04
C GLU A 53 12.87 21.33 -0.16
N ARG A 54 11.96 22.10 -0.78
CA ARG A 54 10.55 21.71 -0.90
C ARG A 54 10.36 20.36 -1.61
N GLY A 55 11.11 20.08 -2.69
CA GLY A 55 11.01 18.83 -3.44
C GLY A 55 11.37 17.61 -2.58
N TRP A 56 12.48 17.67 -1.86
CA TRP A 56 12.92 16.60 -0.96
C TRP A 56 11.98 16.40 0.24
N ARG A 57 11.41 17.48 0.75
CA ARG A 57 10.41 17.41 1.82
C ARG A 57 9.14 16.68 1.37
N LEU A 58 8.70 16.90 0.14
CA LEU A 58 7.57 16.17 -0.44
C LEU A 58 7.89 14.68 -0.62
N ILE A 59 9.11 14.33 -1.06
CA ILE A 59 9.56 12.94 -1.14
C ILE A 59 9.59 12.30 0.26
N GLN A 60 10.00 13.04 1.27
CA GLN A 60 9.99 12.56 2.66
C GLN A 60 8.56 12.27 3.16
N TYR A 61 7.58 13.13 2.85
CA TYR A 61 6.17 12.85 3.14
C TYR A 61 5.66 11.62 2.39
N SER A 62 6.03 11.48 1.11
CA SER A 62 5.71 10.27 0.34
C SER A 62 6.24 9.01 1.03
N ALA A 63 7.52 9.01 1.41
CA ALA A 63 8.14 7.89 2.09
C ALA A 63 7.45 7.56 3.43
N LEU A 64 7.01 8.56 4.19
CA LEU A 64 6.25 8.37 5.41
C LEU A 64 4.90 7.69 5.13
N PHE A 65 4.15 8.14 4.12
CA PHE A 65 2.89 7.51 3.73
C PHE A 65 3.09 6.07 3.22
N PHE A 66 4.19 5.79 2.51
CA PHE A 66 4.53 4.42 2.11
C PHE A 66 4.89 3.53 3.29
N ILE A 67 5.55 4.06 4.33
CA ILE A 67 5.79 3.32 5.58
C ILE A 67 4.45 2.96 6.24
N LEU A 68 3.54 3.93 6.38
CA LEU A 68 2.22 3.69 6.96
C LEU A 68 1.42 2.66 6.15
N TRP A 69 1.45 2.75 4.82
CA TRP A 69 0.81 1.77 3.95
C TRP A 69 1.37 0.36 4.11
N ASN A 70 2.70 0.21 4.24
CA ASN A 70 3.31 -1.10 4.46
C ASN A 70 3.00 -1.68 5.84
N LEU A 71 2.97 -0.83 6.88
CA LEU A 71 2.54 -1.25 8.23
C LEU A 71 1.09 -1.71 8.22
N ASP A 72 0.21 -0.99 7.52
CA ASP A 72 -1.18 -1.35 7.33
C ASP A 72 -1.31 -2.71 6.65
N ALA A 73 -0.61 -2.94 5.53
CA ALA A 73 -0.61 -4.21 4.80
C ALA A 73 -0.11 -5.38 5.68
N ILE A 74 0.98 -5.20 6.42
CA ILE A 74 1.49 -6.21 7.35
C ILE A 74 0.44 -6.53 8.43
N LEU A 75 -0.21 -5.51 8.98
CA LEU A 75 -1.24 -5.68 10.01
C LEU A 75 -2.47 -6.41 9.46
N VAL A 76 -2.92 -6.08 8.25
CA VAL A 76 -4.04 -6.78 7.58
C VAL A 76 -3.70 -8.25 7.39
N HIS A 77 -2.51 -8.58 6.88
CA HIS A 77 -2.08 -9.97 6.72
C HIS A 77 -1.97 -10.73 8.05
N PHE A 78 -1.52 -10.04 9.10
CA PHE A 78 -1.50 -10.62 10.43
C PHE A 78 -2.92 -10.95 10.94
N LEU A 79 -3.88 -10.03 10.76
CA LEU A 79 -5.26 -10.22 11.15
C LEU A 79 -5.96 -11.30 10.30
N ASP A 80 -5.69 -11.34 8.99
CA ASP A 80 -6.24 -12.37 8.09
C ASP A 80 -5.78 -13.79 8.48
N ASN A 81 -4.59 -13.92 9.04
CA ASN A 81 -4.06 -15.21 9.51
C ASN A 81 -4.67 -15.66 10.85
N GLN A 82 -5.41 -14.79 11.54
CA GLN A 82 -6.07 -15.07 12.82
C GLN A 82 -7.54 -15.48 12.61
N SER A 83 -7.75 -16.67 12.03
CA SER A 83 -9.09 -17.18 11.70
C SER A 83 -10.04 -17.31 12.90
N SER A 84 -9.52 -17.31 14.13
CA SER A 84 -10.29 -17.34 15.39
C SER A 84 -10.96 -16.02 15.74
N PHE A 85 -10.45 -14.88 15.25
CA PHE A 85 -10.97 -13.54 15.57
C PHE A 85 -11.79 -12.93 14.43
N ILE A 86 -11.39 -13.17 13.19
CA ILE A 86 -12.01 -12.58 12.01
C ILE A 86 -12.14 -13.66 10.95
N SER A 87 -13.39 -13.98 10.55
CA SER A 87 -13.62 -14.78 9.36
C SER A 87 -14.24 -13.91 8.27
N THR A 88 -13.52 -13.78 7.17
CA THR A 88 -13.98 -13.04 6.00
C THR A 88 -14.60 -13.99 4.98
N ARG A 89 -15.83 -13.71 4.55
CA ARG A 89 -16.50 -14.44 3.48
C ARG A 89 -16.77 -13.49 2.31
N LEU A 90 -16.20 -13.78 1.18
CA LEU A 90 -16.49 -13.04 -0.06
C LEU A 90 -17.92 -13.41 -0.51
N ILE A 91 -18.84 -12.44 -0.53
CA ILE A 91 -20.20 -12.62 -1.03
C ILE A 91 -20.29 -12.23 -2.51
N SER A 92 -19.51 -11.23 -2.93
CA SER A 92 -19.45 -10.70 -4.30
C SER A 92 -18.12 -10.01 -4.51
N MET A 93 -17.75 -9.70 -5.77
CA MET A 93 -16.50 -8.96 -6.10
C MET A 93 -16.35 -7.62 -5.37
N SER A 94 -17.46 -7.03 -4.87
CA SER A 94 -17.48 -5.74 -4.16
C SER A 94 -18.00 -5.84 -2.72
N ARG A 95 -18.34 -7.02 -2.21
CA ARG A 95 -18.90 -7.18 -0.86
C ARG A 95 -18.19 -8.26 -0.09
N ILE A 96 -17.58 -7.87 1.00
CA ILE A 96 -16.95 -8.75 1.98
C ILE A 96 -17.85 -8.78 3.22
N HIS A 97 -18.24 -9.97 3.65
CA HIS A 97 -18.92 -10.16 4.93
C HIS A 97 -17.88 -10.51 5.99
N ILE A 98 -17.73 -9.63 6.97
CA ILE A 98 -16.83 -9.83 8.09
C ILE A 98 -17.63 -10.39 9.24
N LYS A 99 -17.40 -11.66 9.61
CA LYS A 99 -17.96 -12.25 10.82
C LYS A 99 -16.94 -12.09 11.93
N THR A 100 -17.30 -11.33 12.94
CA THR A 100 -16.59 -11.25 14.23
C THR A 100 -17.45 -11.90 15.32
N LEU A 101 -16.81 -12.40 16.39
CA LEU A 101 -17.52 -12.74 17.62
C LEU A 101 -18.32 -11.51 18.09
N GLU A 102 -19.54 -11.71 18.58
CA GLU A 102 -20.54 -10.67 18.88
C GLU A 102 -20.08 -9.50 19.77
N HIS A 103 -18.95 -9.65 20.47
CA HIS A 103 -18.36 -8.63 21.35
C HIS A 103 -17.36 -7.69 20.69
N HIS A 104 -16.97 -7.89 19.40
CA HIS A 104 -15.87 -7.16 18.77
C HIS A 104 -16.26 -6.35 17.52
N GLN A 105 -17.43 -5.71 17.53
CA GLN A 105 -17.86 -4.85 16.42
C GLN A 105 -16.87 -3.71 16.10
N GLY A 106 -16.17 -3.20 17.11
CA GLY A 106 -15.11 -2.21 16.92
C GLY A 106 -13.94 -2.72 16.08
N LEU A 107 -13.54 -3.98 16.32
CA LEU A 107 -12.47 -4.64 15.57
C LEU A 107 -12.85 -4.83 14.09
N ALA A 108 -14.11 -5.17 13.82
CA ALA A 108 -14.61 -5.32 12.45
C ALA A 108 -14.56 -3.99 11.67
N ARG A 109 -14.94 -2.87 12.32
CA ARG A 109 -14.88 -1.53 11.71
C ARG A 109 -13.42 -1.11 11.47
N PHE A 110 -12.54 -1.35 12.44
CA PHE A 110 -11.12 -1.08 12.33
C PHE A 110 -10.49 -1.88 11.18
N TYR A 111 -10.76 -3.18 11.11
CA TYR A 111 -10.30 -4.04 10.02
C TYR A 111 -10.82 -3.57 8.66
N TYR A 112 -12.07 -3.11 8.58
CA TYR A 112 -12.61 -2.55 7.34
C TYR A 112 -11.86 -1.28 6.90
N LEU A 113 -11.47 -0.41 7.84
CA LEU A 113 -10.67 0.78 7.54
C LEU A 113 -9.28 0.41 7.04
N LEU A 114 -8.63 -0.59 7.63
CA LEU A 114 -7.34 -1.10 7.18
C LEU A 114 -7.39 -1.66 5.74
N ARG A 115 -8.53 -2.20 5.33
CA ARG A 115 -8.73 -2.67 3.94
C ARG A 115 -8.84 -1.54 2.90
N LEU A 116 -8.89 -0.29 3.33
CA LEU A 116 -8.89 0.88 2.47
C LEU A 116 -7.46 1.42 2.28
N ASP A 117 -6.52 0.54 1.98
CA ASP A 117 -5.08 0.81 1.77
C ASP A 117 -4.81 1.96 0.77
N HIS A 118 -5.71 2.16 -0.19
CA HIS A 118 -5.67 3.27 -1.16
C HIS A 118 -5.66 4.65 -0.51
N LEU A 119 -6.22 4.78 0.70
CA LEU A 119 -6.20 6.05 1.45
C LEU A 119 -4.78 6.47 1.83
N LEU A 120 -3.85 5.51 1.95
CA LEU A 120 -2.44 5.77 2.26
C LEU A 120 -1.58 5.77 1.00
N CYS A 121 -1.84 4.86 0.06
CA CYS A 121 -1.06 4.74 -1.17
C CYS A 121 -1.25 5.95 -2.10
N LEU A 122 -2.49 6.45 -2.26
CA LEU A 122 -2.77 7.58 -3.15
C LEU A 122 -2.02 8.86 -2.75
N PRO A 123 -2.10 9.36 -1.49
CA PRO A 123 -1.31 10.52 -1.08
C PRO A 123 0.20 10.27 -1.19
N ALA A 124 0.70 9.05 -0.91
CA ALA A 124 2.09 8.71 -1.10
C ALA A 124 2.55 8.98 -2.53
N MET A 125 1.81 8.48 -3.51
CA MET A 125 2.10 8.66 -4.93
C MET A 125 1.99 10.13 -5.37
N LEU A 126 1.00 10.87 -4.86
CA LEU A 126 0.85 12.30 -5.16
C LEU A 126 2.02 13.13 -4.62
N PHE A 127 2.48 12.87 -3.39
CA PHE A 127 3.63 13.54 -2.82
C PHE A 127 4.91 13.18 -3.57
N LEU A 128 5.09 11.90 -3.97
CA LEU A 128 6.21 11.47 -4.78
C LEU A 128 6.26 12.22 -6.11
N HIS A 129 5.16 12.18 -6.84
CA HIS A 129 5.05 12.85 -8.15
C HIS A 129 5.37 14.34 -8.04
N ARG A 130 4.74 15.04 -7.08
CA ARG A 130 4.99 16.47 -6.88
C ARG A 130 6.41 16.76 -6.43
N GLY A 131 6.99 15.92 -5.58
CA GLY A 131 8.37 16.04 -5.12
C GLY A 131 9.35 15.93 -6.28
N LEU A 132 9.23 14.90 -7.09
CA LEU A 132 10.05 14.70 -8.29
C LEU A 132 9.89 15.83 -9.31
N SER A 133 8.65 16.21 -9.61
CA SER A 133 8.37 17.34 -10.53
C SER A 133 9.06 18.63 -10.05
N HIS A 134 9.01 18.90 -8.75
CA HIS A 134 9.64 20.08 -8.16
C HIS A 134 11.18 20.07 -8.28
N LEU A 135 11.80 18.88 -8.15
CA LEU A 135 13.24 18.73 -8.29
C LEU A 135 13.69 18.83 -9.75
N LEU A 136 12.88 18.30 -10.69
CA LEU A 136 13.18 18.32 -12.11
C LEU A 136 13.07 19.73 -12.71
N THR A 137 11.99 20.46 -12.39
CA THR A 137 11.77 21.83 -12.92
C THR A 137 12.80 22.84 -12.42
N ARG A 138 13.44 22.59 -11.28
CA ARG A 138 14.50 23.47 -10.75
C ARG A 138 15.83 23.33 -11.47
N LYS A 139 16.07 22.26 -12.23
CA LYS A 139 17.31 21.99 -12.95
C LYS A 139 17.34 22.55 -14.38
N THR A 140 16.25 23.11 -14.87
CA THR A 140 16.23 23.81 -16.17
C THR A 140 16.53 25.28 -15.92
N PRO A 141 17.76 25.76 -16.18
CA PRO A 141 18.06 27.19 -16.18
C PRO A 141 17.32 27.93 -17.30
#